data_5083f5f93190ebd6dfce6ee073b7022f
#
_entry.id   5083f5f93190ebd6dfce6ee073b7022f
#
_cell.length_a   1.000
_cell.length_b   1.000
_cell.length_c   1.000
_cell.angle_alpha   90.00
_cell.angle_beta   90.00
_cell.angle_gamma   90.00
#
_symmetry.space_group_name_H-M   'P 1'
#
loop_
_entity.id
_entity.type
_entity.pdbx_description
1 polymer ?
#
loop_
_entity_poly.entity_id
_entity_poly.type
_entity_poly.pdbx_seq_one_letter_code
_entity_poly.pdbx_strand_id
1 'polypeptide(L)'
;AQRVKLASELQKRQSGKTFYILDEPTTGLHFEDVRQLLEVLQRLVDAGNTVLVIEHNLDVIKCADHIVDLGPEGGDRGGTIVAQGTPEEVAEVEGSYTGHFVKRMLEADRQLASR
;
A
#
# COMPACT_ATOMS: atom_id res chain seq x y z
N ALA A 1 -16.48 4.47 12.53
CA ALA A 1 -16.39 5.85 12.95
C ALA A 1 -15.02 6.45 12.68
N GLN A 2 -13.94 5.83 13.14
CA GLN A 2 -12.59 6.36 12.87
C GLN A 2 -12.26 6.40 11.38
N ARG A 3 -12.65 5.39 10.64
CA ARG A 3 -12.38 5.30 9.21
C ARG A 3 -13.10 6.40 8.43
N VAL A 4 -14.34 6.70 8.81
CA VAL A 4 -15.10 7.78 8.16
C VAL A 4 -14.45 9.12 8.45
N LYS A 5 -14.01 9.31 9.70
CA LYS A 5 -13.33 10.52 10.10
C LYS A 5 -12.01 10.69 9.33
N LEU A 6 -11.24 9.62 9.16
CA LEU A 6 -9.99 9.66 8.41
C LEU A 6 -10.23 10.06 6.96
N ALA A 7 -11.18 9.42 6.29
CA ALA A 7 -11.52 9.74 4.91
C ALA A 7 -11.96 11.19 4.77
N SER A 8 -12.79 11.68 5.70
CA SER A 8 -13.26 13.05 5.70
C SER A 8 -12.10 14.04 5.87
N GLU A 9 -11.18 13.75 6.79
CA GLU A 9 -10.01 14.60 7.00
C GLU A 9 -9.11 14.66 5.76
N LEU A 10 -8.87 13.52 5.13
CA LEU A 10 -8.05 13.45 3.93
C LEU A 10 -8.67 14.24 2.79
N GLN A 11 -9.99 14.14 2.63
CA GLN A 11 -10.71 14.87 1.59
C GLN A 11 -10.66 16.38 1.79
N LYS A 12 -10.71 16.84 3.03
CA LYS A 12 -10.69 18.27 3.35
C LYS A 12 -9.35 18.91 3.01
N ARG A 13 -8.28 18.13 2.91
CA ARG A 13 -6.95 18.65 2.67
C ARG A 13 -6.49 18.58 1.23
N GLN A 14 -7.41 18.45 0.30
CA GLN A 14 -7.08 18.33 -1.13
C GLN A 14 -6.68 19.64 -1.81
N SER A 15 -6.17 20.61 -1.09
CA SER A 15 -5.92 21.93 -1.64
C SER A 15 -4.46 22.17 -2.08
N GLY A 16 -3.61 21.14 -2.11
CA GLY A 16 -2.23 21.35 -2.50
C GLY A 16 -1.40 20.10 -2.45
N LYS A 17 -0.09 20.28 -2.65
CA LYS A 17 0.86 19.16 -2.61
C LYS A 17 1.21 18.87 -1.17
N THR A 18 0.56 17.88 -0.60
CA THR A 18 0.75 17.46 0.78
C THR A 18 1.41 16.09 0.80
N PHE A 19 2.23 15.87 1.81
CA PHE A 19 2.84 14.57 2.08
C PHE A 19 2.08 13.94 3.24
N TYR A 20 1.42 12.82 2.98
CA TYR A 20 0.68 12.08 3.99
C TYR A 20 1.46 10.85 4.42
N ILE A 21 1.54 10.62 5.73
CA ILE A 21 2.12 9.40 6.29
C ILE A 21 1.03 8.68 7.08
N LEU A 22 0.72 7.46 6.66
CA LEU A 22 -0.34 6.66 7.29
C LEU A 22 0.28 5.37 7.83
N ASP A 23 0.13 5.14 9.12
CA ASP A 23 0.68 3.97 9.79
C ASP A 23 -0.43 2.95 10.02
N GLU A 24 -0.37 1.85 9.26
CA GLU A 24 -1.33 0.75 9.32
C GLU A 24 -2.78 1.20 9.29
N PRO A 25 -3.16 1.99 8.26
CA PRO A 25 -4.51 2.58 8.23
C PRO A 25 -5.63 1.56 8.07
N THR A 26 -5.31 0.31 7.72
CA THR A 26 -6.34 -0.74 7.54
C THR A 26 -6.64 -1.50 8.83
N THR A 27 -5.94 -1.22 9.92
CA THR A 27 -6.14 -1.94 11.19
C THR A 27 -7.60 -1.83 11.63
N GLY A 28 -8.23 -2.98 11.83
CA GLY A 28 -9.62 -3.04 12.29
C GLY A 28 -10.67 -2.75 11.23
N LEU A 29 -10.27 -2.51 9.99
CA LEU A 29 -11.22 -2.25 8.91
C LEU A 29 -11.71 -3.55 8.27
N HIS A 30 -12.98 -3.54 7.84
CA HIS A 30 -13.53 -4.60 7.02
C HIS A 30 -13.06 -4.44 5.57
N PHE A 31 -13.21 -5.50 4.81
CA PHE A 31 -12.81 -5.56 3.41
C PHE A 31 -13.36 -4.39 2.58
N GLU A 32 -14.64 -4.07 2.73
CA GLU A 32 -15.26 -2.97 1.99
C GLU A 32 -14.68 -1.61 2.37
N ASP A 33 -14.32 -1.45 3.63
CA ASP A 33 -13.74 -0.20 4.12
C ASP A 33 -12.31 -0.01 3.61
N VAL A 34 -11.57 -1.10 3.46
CA VAL A 34 -10.23 -1.06 2.86
C VAL A 34 -10.32 -0.58 1.43
N ARG A 35 -11.30 -1.07 0.67
CA ARG A 35 -11.51 -0.65 -0.71
C ARG A 35 -11.82 0.83 -0.82
N GLN A 36 -12.69 1.34 0.06
CA GLN A 36 -13.01 2.77 0.11
C GLN A 36 -11.78 3.61 0.46
N LEU A 37 -10.97 3.14 1.39
CA LEU A 37 -9.74 3.83 1.76
C LEU A 37 -8.79 3.93 0.56
N LEU A 38 -8.63 2.84 -0.17
CA LEU A 38 -7.76 2.83 -1.35
C LEU A 38 -8.23 3.82 -2.41
N GLU A 39 -9.53 3.94 -2.60
CA GLU A 39 -10.09 4.93 -3.54
C GLU A 39 -9.75 6.36 -3.12
N VAL A 40 -9.86 6.65 -1.83
CA VAL A 40 -9.52 7.97 -1.30
C VAL A 40 -8.03 8.26 -1.48
N LEU A 41 -7.18 7.30 -1.17
CA LEU A 41 -5.74 7.46 -1.31
C LEU A 41 -5.35 7.68 -2.78
N GLN A 42 -5.98 6.96 -3.69
CA GLN A 42 -5.71 7.13 -5.11
C GLN A 42 -6.11 8.52 -5.60
N ARG A 43 -7.23 9.05 -5.12
CA ARG A 43 -7.64 10.42 -5.47
C ARG A 43 -6.64 11.45 -4.97
N LEU A 44 -6.10 11.25 -3.77
CA LEU A 44 -5.08 12.14 -3.23
C LEU A 44 -3.82 12.15 -4.11
N VAL A 45 -3.38 10.97 -4.51
CA VAL A 45 -2.20 10.83 -5.38
C VAL A 45 -2.47 11.48 -6.74
N ASP A 46 -3.63 11.22 -7.31
CA ASP A 46 -3.99 11.78 -8.61
C ASP A 46 -4.08 13.31 -8.57
N ALA A 47 -4.38 13.87 -7.41
CA ALA A 47 -4.43 15.32 -7.22
C ALA A 47 -3.05 15.94 -7.00
N GLY A 48 -1.98 15.14 -7.03
CA GLY A 48 -0.61 15.64 -6.90
C GLY A 48 0.01 15.48 -5.53
N ASN A 49 -0.65 14.80 -4.61
CA ASN A 49 -0.12 14.55 -3.28
C ASN A 49 0.73 13.29 -3.25
N THR A 50 1.60 13.18 -2.25
CA THR A 50 2.39 11.98 -2.00
C THR A 50 1.84 11.28 -0.76
N VAL A 51 1.63 9.98 -0.86
CA VAL A 51 1.09 9.18 0.25
C VAL A 51 2.06 8.04 0.54
N LEU A 52 2.59 8.03 1.76
CA LEU A 52 3.42 6.93 2.27
C LEU A 52 2.58 6.12 3.23
N VAL A 53 2.45 4.83 2.97
CA VAL A 53 1.64 3.93 3.78
C VAL A 53 2.53 2.84 4.36
N ILE A 54 2.49 2.69 5.67
CA ILE A 54 3.15 1.58 6.37
C ILE A 54 2.08 0.52 6.56
N GLU A 55 2.25 -0.65 5.92
CA GLU A 55 1.16 -1.61 5.85
C GLU A 55 1.64 -3.04 5.73
N HIS A 56 0.83 -3.97 6.19
CA HIS A 56 1.00 -5.41 6.01
C HIS A 56 -0.12 -6.02 5.16
N ASN A 57 -1.16 -5.25 4.91
CA ASN A 57 -2.30 -5.71 4.12
C ASN A 57 -1.90 -5.79 2.65
N LEU A 58 -1.91 -7.00 2.09
CA LEU A 58 -1.47 -7.24 0.73
C LEU A 58 -2.35 -6.59 -0.32
N ASP A 59 -3.64 -6.40 -0.03
CA ASP A 59 -4.54 -5.71 -0.95
C ASP A 59 -4.14 -4.26 -1.14
N VAL A 60 -3.62 -3.63 -0.08
CA VAL A 60 -3.08 -2.27 -0.15
C VAL A 60 -1.73 -2.27 -0.87
N ILE A 61 -0.86 -3.19 -0.49
CA ILE A 61 0.51 -3.26 -1.02
C ILE A 61 0.50 -3.45 -2.53
N LYS A 62 -0.36 -4.34 -3.05
CA LYS A 62 -0.41 -4.59 -4.50
C LYS A 62 -0.89 -3.39 -5.30
N CYS A 63 -1.58 -2.45 -4.67
CA CYS A 63 -2.08 -1.24 -5.32
C CYS A 63 -1.10 -0.07 -5.28
N ALA A 64 0.04 -0.24 -4.63
CA ALA A 64 1.04 0.81 -4.54
C ALA A 64 1.74 1.05 -5.87
N ASP A 65 2.15 2.29 -6.10
CA ASP A 65 2.98 2.62 -7.25
C ASP A 65 4.43 2.22 -7.01
N HIS A 66 4.86 2.27 -5.76
CA HIS A 66 6.21 1.93 -5.35
C HIS A 66 6.17 1.26 -3.99
N ILE A 67 6.86 0.13 -3.87
CA ILE A 67 6.97 -0.62 -2.63
C ILE A 67 8.41 -0.56 -2.14
N VAL A 68 8.59 -0.36 -0.83
CA VAL A 68 9.87 -0.52 -0.17
C VAL A 68 9.70 -1.64 0.86
N ASP A 69 10.36 -2.76 0.61
CA ASP A 69 10.30 -3.93 1.49
C ASP A 69 11.51 -3.95 2.39
N LEU A 70 11.26 -3.82 3.69
CA LEU A 70 12.32 -3.81 4.70
C LEU A 70 12.58 -5.22 5.21
N GLY A 71 13.83 -5.46 5.62
CA GLY A 71 14.23 -6.74 6.16
C GLY A 71 13.40 -7.17 7.34
N PRO A 72 13.26 -8.49 7.55
CA PRO A 72 12.36 -9.04 8.57
C PRO A 72 12.83 -8.81 10.01
N GLU A 73 14.10 -8.47 10.20
CA GLU A 73 14.65 -8.31 11.55
C GLU A 73 14.54 -6.87 12.00
N GLY A 74 13.96 -6.69 13.20
CA GLY A 74 13.96 -5.40 13.85
C GLY A 74 15.27 -5.12 14.57
N GLY A 75 15.38 -3.99 15.25
CA GLY A 75 16.55 -3.60 16.01
C GLY A 75 17.71 -3.14 15.15
N ASP A 76 18.93 -3.40 15.60
CA ASP A 76 20.14 -2.90 14.96
C ASP A 76 20.35 -3.41 13.53
N ARG A 77 19.73 -4.52 13.20
CA ARG A 77 19.82 -5.11 11.86
C ARG A 77 18.58 -4.85 11.01
N GLY A 78 17.58 -4.22 11.62
CA GLY A 78 16.38 -3.87 10.90
C GLY A 78 16.60 -2.70 9.96
N GLY A 79 15.65 -2.49 9.09
CA GLY A 79 15.70 -1.35 8.19
C GLY A 79 16.54 -1.53 6.94
N THR A 80 17.08 -2.71 6.71
CA THR A 80 17.76 -3.01 5.45
C THR A 80 16.71 -3.20 4.36
N ILE A 81 16.88 -2.51 3.25
CA ILE A 81 15.97 -2.66 2.11
C ILE A 81 16.28 -3.98 1.41
N VAL A 82 15.28 -4.86 1.38
CA VAL A 82 15.36 -6.15 0.71
C VAL A 82 15.00 -6.03 -0.76
N ALA A 83 13.98 -5.21 -1.04
CA ALA A 83 13.50 -4.98 -2.40
C ALA A 83 12.81 -3.64 -2.45
N GLN A 84 12.81 -3.01 -3.61
CA GLN A 84 12.02 -1.82 -3.85
C GLN A 84 11.71 -1.68 -5.34
N GLY A 85 10.61 -1.02 -5.63
CA GLY A 85 10.15 -0.80 -6.99
C GLY A 85 8.65 -0.92 -7.10
N THR A 86 8.16 -1.07 -8.32
CA THR A 86 6.74 -1.35 -8.54
C THR A 86 6.38 -2.72 -7.98
N PRO A 87 5.08 -2.99 -7.75
CA PRO A 87 4.68 -4.33 -7.32
C PRO A 87 5.23 -5.44 -8.22
N GLU A 88 5.23 -5.22 -9.52
CA GLU A 88 5.76 -6.17 -10.50
C GLU A 88 7.25 -6.41 -10.31
N GLU A 89 8.01 -5.35 -10.06
CA GLU A 89 9.46 -5.46 -9.84
C GLU A 89 9.78 -6.18 -8.53
N VAL A 90 9.06 -5.84 -7.46
CA VAL A 90 9.24 -6.46 -6.15
C VAL A 90 8.87 -7.95 -6.21
N ALA A 91 7.85 -8.30 -7.00
CA ALA A 91 7.41 -9.68 -7.19
C ALA A 91 8.50 -10.58 -7.77
N GLU A 92 9.45 -10.01 -8.49
CA GLU A 92 10.55 -10.77 -9.11
C GLU A 92 11.77 -10.93 -8.20
N VAL A 93 11.79 -10.31 -7.03
CA VAL A 93 12.92 -10.41 -6.10
C VAL A 93 12.79 -11.66 -5.24
N GLU A 94 13.68 -12.63 -5.45
CA GLU A 94 13.62 -13.91 -4.76
C GLU A 94 13.74 -13.79 -3.24
N GLY A 95 14.54 -12.85 -2.76
CA GLY A 95 14.74 -12.65 -1.32
C GLY A 95 13.62 -11.88 -0.62
N SER A 96 12.64 -11.41 -1.35
CA SER A 96 11.54 -10.62 -0.77
C SER A 96 10.37 -11.52 -0.40
N TYR A 97 10.08 -11.60 0.90
CA TYR A 97 8.92 -12.33 1.39
C TYR A 97 7.62 -11.70 0.87
N THR A 98 7.55 -10.38 0.97
CA THR A 98 6.42 -9.61 0.44
C THR A 98 6.28 -9.84 -1.07
N GLY A 99 7.39 -9.86 -1.79
CA GLY A 99 7.40 -10.09 -3.23
C GLY A 99 6.77 -11.41 -3.64
N HIS A 100 7.00 -12.47 -2.88
CA HIS A 100 6.39 -13.78 -3.17
C HIS A 100 4.87 -13.71 -3.09
N PHE A 101 4.33 -13.05 -2.08
CA PHE A 101 2.88 -12.91 -1.92
C PHE A 101 2.30 -11.97 -2.99
N VAL A 102 2.97 -10.87 -3.28
CA VAL A 102 2.54 -9.95 -4.33
C VAL A 102 2.48 -10.66 -5.67
N LYS A 103 3.47 -11.50 -5.97
CA LYS A 103 3.50 -12.26 -7.22
C LYS A 103 2.25 -13.15 -7.36
N ARG A 104 1.88 -13.84 -6.29
CA ARG A 104 0.68 -14.69 -6.28
C ARG A 104 -0.58 -13.90 -6.52
N MET A 105 -0.67 -12.72 -5.89
CA MET A 105 -1.85 -11.86 -6.06
C MET A 105 -1.96 -11.33 -7.48
N LEU A 106 -0.84 -10.89 -8.06
CA LEU A 106 -0.85 -10.38 -9.44
C LEU A 106 -1.19 -11.48 -10.44
N GLU A 107 -0.72 -12.69 -10.21
CA GLU A 107 -1.06 -13.84 -11.06
C GLU A 107 -2.55 -14.18 -10.96
N ALA A 108 -3.10 -14.16 -9.75
CA ALA A 108 -4.53 -14.41 -9.54
C ALA A 108 -5.39 -13.35 -10.22
N ASP A 109 -4.99 -12.08 -10.10
CA ASP A 109 -5.71 -10.98 -10.74
C ASP A 109 -5.69 -11.11 -12.27
N ARG A 110 -4.56 -11.52 -12.84
CA ARG A 110 -4.44 -11.75 -14.28
C ARG A 110 -5.34 -12.90 -14.76
N GLN A 111 -5.40 -13.98 -13.99
CA GLN A 111 -6.27 -15.12 -14.31
C GLN A 111 -7.73 -14.71 -14.30
N LEU A 112 -8.13 -13.89 -13.34
CA LEU A 112 -9.50 -13.39 -13.29
C LEU A 112 -9.81 -12.46 -14.46
N ALA A 113 -8.86 -11.61 -14.84
CA ALA A 113 -9.04 -10.70 -15.97
C ALA A 113 -9.13 -11.42 -17.31
N SER A 114 -8.53 -12.60 -17.43
CA SER A 114 -8.52 -13.36 -18.70
C SER A 114 -9.75 -14.25 -18.88
N ARG A 115 -10.64 -14.30 -17.91
CA ARG A 115 -11.92 -15.04 -18.04
C ARG A 115 -13.00 -14.19 -18.72
#